data_dd8dc033ad29d3694e0fe8bddf7f697d
#
_entry.id   dd8dc033ad29d3694e0fe8bddf7f697d
#
_cell.length_a   1.000
_cell.length_b   1.000
_cell.length_c   1.000
_cell.angle_alpha   90.00
_cell.angle_beta   90.00
_cell.angle_gamma   90.00
#
_symmetry.space_group_name_H-M   'P 1'
#
loop_
_entity.id
_entity.type
_entity.pdbx_description
1 polymer ?
#
loop_
_entity_poly.entity_id
_entity_poly.type
_entity_poly.pdbx_seq_one_letter_code
_entity_poly.pdbx_strand_id
1 'polypeptide(L)'
;TVICEDAPRAVQLGKEHIRLRLIQSDSLFFQTMGVPLVEGNALDLHAPDALFLSEASARRIFGSENPIGKTLRWQNKYELIVKGIFADMPRNVTMYAEAVLSINHPWMLRGTMRTDWMSGGNYPTFVRLKEGADMDYINQRINSIVGNYLDSSDFYKSGRVKKIELSLTPFKGD
;
A
#
# COMPACT_ATOMS: atom_id res chain seq x y z
N THR A 1 7.07 3.81 -0.63
CA THR A 1 5.89 3.00 -0.32
C THR A 1 5.36 2.30 -1.55
N VAL A 2 4.84 1.13 -1.39
CA VAL A 2 4.16 0.35 -2.44
C VAL A 2 2.67 0.37 -2.14
N ILE A 3 1.84 0.54 -3.16
CA ILE A 3 0.39 0.55 -3.02
C ILE A 3 -0.20 -0.51 -3.96
N CYS A 4 -1.05 -1.35 -3.39
CA CYS A 4 -1.73 -2.40 -4.12
C CYS A 4 -3.24 -2.24 -3.96
N GLU A 5 -3.96 -2.35 -5.06
CA GLU A 5 -5.42 -2.32 -5.15
C GLU A 5 -6.14 -1.12 -4.51
N ASP A 6 -6.70 -0.30 -5.36
CA ASP A 6 -7.71 0.70 -5.02
C ASP A 6 -9.08 0.19 -5.47
N ALA A 7 -9.74 -0.59 -4.63
CA ALA A 7 -11.09 -1.08 -4.93
C ALA A 7 -11.96 -1.12 -3.67
N PRO A 8 -13.26 -0.87 -3.80
CA PRO A 8 -14.20 -1.07 -2.71
C PRO A 8 -14.22 -2.54 -2.29
N ARG A 9 -13.96 -2.80 -1.01
CA ARG A 9 -13.99 -4.13 -0.41
C ARG A 9 -15.03 -4.21 0.69
N ALA A 10 -15.70 -5.32 0.81
CA ALA A 10 -16.62 -5.58 1.90
C ALA A 10 -15.86 -6.16 3.10
N VAL A 11 -15.95 -5.49 4.23
CA VAL A 11 -15.56 -6.02 5.55
C VAL A 11 -16.82 -6.23 6.39
N GLN A 12 -16.73 -7.02 7.44
CA GLN A 12 -17.85 -7.34 8.31
C GLN A 12 -17.57 -6.95 9.75
N LEU A 13 -18.53 -6.33 10.38
CA LEU A 13 -18.62 -6.17 11.83
C LEU A 13 -19.86 -6.94 12.33
N GLY A 14 -19.63 -8.06 13.00
CA GLY A 14 -20.73 -8.97 13.36
C GLY A 14 -21.46 -9.48 12.13
N LYS A 15 -22.74 -9.09 11.96
CA LYS A 15 -23.58 -9.45 10.80
C LYS A 15 -23.64 -8.36 9.72
N GLU A 16 -23.09 -7.20 10.00
CA GLU A 16 -23.13 -6.06 9.07
C GLU A 16 -22.00 -6.13 8.04
N HIS A 17 -22.34 -5.87 6.79
CA HIS A 17 -21.39 -5.76 5.69
C HIS A 17 -21.15 -4.28 5.39
N ILE A 18 -19.89 -3.88 5.48
CA ILE A 18 -19.46 -2.50 5.32
C ILE A 18 -18.53 -2.42 4.11
N ARG A 19 -18.83 -1.57 3.16
CA ARG A 19 -17.94 -1.31 2.03
C ARG A 19 -16.94 -0.22 2.39
N LEU A 20 -15.67 -0.52 2.18
CA LEU A 20 -14.54 0.41 2.36
C LEU A 20 -13.72 0.42 1.08
N ARG A 21 -13.29 1.61 0.67
CA ARG A 21 -12.24 1.74 -0.33
C ARG A 21 -10.91 1.43 0.34
N LEU A 22 -10.43 0.22 0.09
CA LEU A 22 -9.29 -0.37 0.78
C LEU A 22 -8.09 -0.41 -0.15
N ILE A 23 -6.99 0.14 0.32
CA ILE A 23 -5.67 -0.04 -0.29
C ILE A 23 -4.80 -0.91 0.61
N GLN A 24 -3.81 -1.57 -0.01
CA GLN A 24 -2.79 -2.31 0.72
C GLN A 24 -1.45 -1.60 0.55
N SER A 25 -0.76 -1.39 1.66
CA SER A 25 0.51 -0.68 1.62
C SER A 25 1.45 -1.09 2.76
N ASP A 26 2.68 -0.60 2.67
CA ASP A 26 3.68 -0.68 3.74
C ASP A 26 3.55 0.48 4.74
N SER A 27 4.30 0.41 5.83
CA SER A 27 4.27 1.41 6.90
C SER A 27 4.74 2.81 6.49
N LEU A 28 5.39 2.94 5.33
CA LEU A 28 5.84 4.23 4.80
C LEU A 28 4.71 5.00 4.09
N PHE A 29 3.54 4.40 3.89
CA PHE A 29 2.41 5.01 3.21
C PHE A 29 2.10 6.41 3.74
N PHE A 30 1.88 6.52 5.05
CA PHE A 30 1.46 7.76 5.67
C PHE A 30 2.48 8.89 5.48
N GLN A 31 3.77 8.57 5.67
CA GLN A 31 4.85 9.52 5.48
C GLN A 31 5.03 9.91 4.01
N THR A 32 5.00 8.93 3.11
CA THR A 32 5.27 9.15 1.68
C THR A 32 4.14 9.95 1.02
N MET A 33 2.89 9.61 1.36
CA MET A 33 1.71 10.26 0.80
C MET A 33 1.30 11.54 1.54
N GLY A 34 1.95 11.83 2.68
CA GLY A 34 1.63 13.03 3.47
C GLY A 34 0.29 12.93 4.19
N VAL A 35 -0.19 11.73 4.47
CA VAL A 35 -1.45 11.50 5.19
C VAL A 35 -1.18 11.47 6.69
N PRO A 36 -1.72 12.41 7.48
CA PRO A 36 -1.48 12.43 8.92
C PRO A 36 -2.11 11.23 9.64
N LEU A 37 -1.38 10.62 10.57
CA LEU A 37 -1.97 9.73 11.56
C LEU A 37 -2.59 10.55 12.67
N VAL A 38 -3.82 10.19 13.05
CA VAL A 38 -4.56 10.78 14.18
C VAL A 38 -4.31 9.96 15.44
N GLU A 39 -4.28 8.63 15.30
CA GLU A 39 -4.04 7.68 16.39
C GLU A 39 -3.32 6.44 15.88
N GLY A 40 -2.48 5.82 16.73
CA GLY A 40 -1.70 4.63 16.39
C GLY A 40 -0.28 4.94 15.91
N ASN A 41 0.44 3.88 15.52
CA ASN A 41 1.80 3.97 15.03
C ASN A 41 1.88 3.35 13.62
N ALA A 42 2.44 4.09 12.64
CA ALA A 42 2.60 3.60 11.26
C ALA A 42 3.32 2.25 11.18
N LEU A 43 4.27 1.99 12.07
CA LEU A 43 5.00 0.73 12.12
C LEU A 43 4.11 -0.48 12.41
N ASP A 44 2.98 -0.28 13.07
CA ASP A 44 2.02 -1.37 13.34
C ASP A 44 1.42 -1.93 12.05
N LEU A 45 1.51 -1.20 10.92
CA LEU A 45 1.11 -1.70 9.60
C LEU A 45 2.01 -2.84 9.08
N HIS A 46 3.13 -3.14 9.75
CA HIS A 46 3.91 -4.35 9.47
C HIS A 46 3.19 -5.65 9.88
N ALA A 47 2.30 -5.57 10.87
CA ALA A 47 1.53 -6.75 11.28
C ALA A 47 0.58 -7.19 10.15
N PRO A 48 0.53 -8.47 9.81
CA PRO A 48 -0.23 -8.96 8.65
C PRO A 48 -1.75 -8.77 8.77
N ASP A 49 -2.25 -8.62 9.98
CA ASP A 49 -3.67 -8.40 10.32
C ASP A 49 -4.01 -6.91 10.56
N ALA A 50 -3.03 -6.02 10.41
CA ALA A 50 -3.21 -4.60 10.72
C ALA A 50 -4.09 -3.90 9.70
N LEU A 51 -5.08 -3.18 10.20
CA LEU A 51 -5.97 -2.29 9.48
C LEU A 51 -5.91 -0.89 10.07
N PHE A 52 -5.76 0.12 9.21
CA PHE A 52 -5.89 1.52 9.57
C PHE A 52 -7.16 2.06 8.91
N LEU A 53 -7.94 2.85 9.63
CA LEU A 53 -9.18 3.45 9.12
C LEU A 53 -9.03 4.97 9.03
N SER A 54 -9.70 5.58 8.05
CA SER A 54 -9.90 7.03 8.08
C SER A 54 -10.82 7.41 9.24
N GLU A 55 -10.74 8.66 9.73
CA GLU A 55 -11.60 9.15 10.80
C GLU A 55 -13.08 8.98 10.48
N ALA A 56 -13.49 9.32 9.25
CA ALA A 56 -14.87 9.16 8.81
C ALA A 56 -15.31 7.70 8.81
N SER A 57 -14.43 6.79 8.36
CA SER A 57 -14.72 5.36 8.35
C SER A 57 -14.82 4.79 9.77
N ALA A 58 -13.92 5.18 10.66
CA ALA A 58 -13.96 4.77 12.05
C ALA A 58 -15.27 5.21 12.73
N ARG A 59 -15.67 6.47 12.55
CA ARG A 59 -16.95 6.99 13.07
C ARG A 59 -18.17 6.29 12.47
N ARG A 60 -18.13 6.00 11.16
CA ARG A 60 -19.24 5.31 10.48
C ARG A 60 -19.43 3.89 11.00
N ILE A 61 -18.34 3.19 11.33
CA ILE A 61 -18.36 1.77 11.72
C ILE A 61 -18.62 1.61 13.22
N PHE A 62 -17.97 2.42 14.05
CA PHE A 62 -17.94 2.23 15.50
C PHE A 62 -18.67 3.34 16.27
N GLY A 63 -19.18 4.37 15.56
CA GLY A 63 -19.84 5.51 16.22
C GLY A 63 -18.88 6.28 17.13
N SER A 64 -19.21 6.35 18.39
CA SER A 64 -18.40 7.01 19.43
C SER A 64 -17.46 6.06 20.17
N GLU A 65 -17.50 4.77 19.87
CA GLU A 65 -16.62 3.78 20.51
C GLU A 65 -15.19 3.92 19.98
N ASN A 66 -14.20 3.68 20.86
CA ASN A 66 -12.81 3.61 20.42
C ASN A 66 -12.62 2.42 19.46
N PRO A 67 -12.19 2.67 18.22
CA PRO A 67 -12.01 1.62 17.21
C PRO A 67 -10.72 0.82 17.41
N ILE A 68 -9.71 1.34 18.11
CA ILE A 68 -8.42 0.68 18.27
C ILE A 68 -8.56 -0.66 18.98
N GLY A 69 -7.95 -1.69 18.39
CA GLY A 69 -8.04 -3.07 18.90
C GLY A 69 -9.31 -3.81 18.50
N LYS A 70 -10.30 -3.13 17.91
CA LYS A 70 -11.51 -3.79 17.40
C LYS A 70 -11.17 -4.62 16.16
N THR A 71 -11.95 -5.67 15.96
CA THR A 71 -11.76 -6.62 14.86
C THR A 71 -12.85 -6.48 13.80
N LEU A 72 -12.45 -6.40 12.56
CA LEU A 72 -13.31 -6.54 11.39
C LEU A 72 -12.96 -7.83 10.66
N ARG A 73 -13.95 -8.50 10.06
CA ARG A 73 -13.71 -9.70 9.26
C ARG A 73 -13.71 -9.37 7.77
N TRP A 74 -12.73 -9.88 7.06
CA TRP A 74 -12.62 -9.74 5.60
C TRP A 74 -12.73 -11.08 4.90
N GLN A 75 -13.54 -11.14 3.82
CA GLN A 75 -13.79 -12.35 3.03
C GLN A 75 -14.26 -13.56 3.86
N ASN A 76 -14.98 -13.35 4.95
CA ASN A 76 -15.42 -14.39 5.89
C ASN A 76 -14.29 -15.26 6.48
N LYS A 77 -13.05 -14.87 6.27
CA LYS A 77 -11.88 -15.70 6.57
C LYS A 77 -10.84 -15.01 7.43
N TYR A 78 -10.56 -13.74 7.15
CA TYR A 78 -9.46 -13.03 7.77
C TYR A 78 -9.98 -12.06 8.82
N GLU A 79 -9.36 -12.08 9.98
CA GLU A 79 -9.59 -11.10 11.02
C GLU A 79 -8.60 -9.96 10.84
N LEU A 80 -9.11 -8.73 10.79
CA LEU A 80 -8.34 -7.51 10.65
C LEU A 80 -8.49 -6.71 11.94
N ILE A 81 -7.39 -6.33 12.55
CA ILE A 81 -7.37 -5.57 13.80
C ILE A 81 -7.10 -4.10 13.50
N VAL A 82 -7.97 -3.22 13.96
CA VAL A 82 -7.76 -1.77 13.83
C VAL A 82 -6.57 -1.36 14.70
N LYS A 83 -5.49 -0.92 14.07
CA LYS A 83 -4.24 -0.50 14.72
C LYS A 83 -4.01 1.01 14.69
N GLY A 84 -4.75 1.74 13.87
CA GLY A 84 -4.61 3.18 13.79
C GLY A 84 -5.72 3.86 13.04
N ILE A 85 -5.77 5.18 13.22
CA ILE A 85 -6.69 6.10 12.57
C ILE A 85 -5.88 7.15 11.84
N PHE A 86 -6.24 7.45 10.60
CA PHE A 86 -5.62 8.49 9.80
C PHE A 86 -6.66 9.57 9.41
N ALA A 87 -6.17 10.77 9.13
CA ALA A 87 -7.00 11.89 8.72
C ALA A 87 -7.70 11.59 7.39
N ASP A 88 -8.93 12.05 7.25
CA ASP A 88 -9.69 11.84 6.01
C ASP A 88 -8.95 12.41 4.80
N MET A 89 -8.82 11.61 3.76
CA MET A 89 -8.21 12.04 2.49
C MET A 89 -9.23 12.81 1.64
N PRO A 90 -8.79 13.82 0.90
CA PRO A 90 -9.65 14.47 -0.09
C PRO A 90 -10.15 13.47 -1.13
N ARG A 91 -11.43 13.57 -1.53
CA ARG A 91 -12.03 12.64 -2.50
C ARG A 91 -11.63 12.91 -3.96
N ASN A 92 -11.07 14.08 -4.21
CA ASN A 92 -10.63 14.53 -5.55
C ASN A 92 -9.16 14.22 -5.83
N VAL A 93 -8.57 13.30 -5.12
CA VAL A 93 -7.19 12.84 -5.35
C VAL A 93 -7.19 11.52 -6.11
N THR A 94 -6.17 11.31 -6.91
CA THR A 94 -5.99 10.09 -7.72
C THR A 94 -5.97 8.82 -6.87
N MET A 95 -5.49 8.90 -5.64
CA MET A 95 -5.52 7.80 -4.69
C MET A 95 -6.28 8.20 -3.43
N TYR A 96 -7.46 7.65 -3.28
CA TYR A 96 -8.33 7.85 -2.12
C TYR A 96 -8.52 6.53 -1.39
N ALA A 97 -8.28 6.52 -0.09
CA ALA A 97 -8.51 5.37 0.76
C ALA A 97 -9.40 5.70 1.95
N GLU A 98 -10.30 4.80 2.27
CA GLU A 98 -11.08 4.78 3.51
C GLU A 98 -10.45 3.86 4.56
N ALA A 99 -9.60 2.93 4.08
CA ALA A 99 -8.85 2.00 4.92
C ALA A 99 -7.52 1.62 4.27
N VAL A 100 -6.50 1.39 5.10
CA VAL A 100 -5.19 0.88 4.69
C VAL A 100 -4.94 -0.45 5.39
N LEU A 101 -4.73 -1.50 4.61
CA LEU A 101 -4.40 -2.85 5.06
C LEU A 101 -2.91 -3.11 4.86
N SER A 102 -2.32 -3.89 5.74
CA SER A 102 -0.94 -4.33 5.61
C SER A 102 -0.66 -5.03 4.27
N ILE A 103 0.42 -4.66 3.61
CA ILE A 103 0.94 -5.38 2.43
C ILE A 103 1.41 -6.80 2.79
N ASN A 104 1.70 -7.05 4.08
CA ASN A 104 2.09 -8.36 4.59
C ASN A 104 0.90 -9.31 4.83
N HIS A 105 -0.32 -8.85 4.51
CA HIS A 105 -1.50 -9.67 4.68
C HIS A 105 -1.41 -10.98 3.87
N PRO A 106 -1.81 -12.15 4.43
CA PRO A 106 -1.67 -13.46 3.77
C PRO A 106 -2.32 -13.57 2.40
N TRP A 107 -3.36 -12.78 2.14
CA TRP A 107 -4.00 -12.73 0.83
C TRP A 107 -3.06 -12.21 -0.25
N MET A 108 -2.22 -11.22 0.07
CA MET A 108 -1.18 -10.70 -0.83
C MET A 108 -0.02 -11.68 -1.03
N LEU A 109 0.25 -12.51 -0.01
CA LEU A 109 1.36 -13.46 -0.03
C LEU A 109 1.07 -14.73 -0.81
N ARG A 110 -0.18 -14.94 -1.25
CA ARG A 110 -0.63 -16.18 -1.92
C ARG A 110 -0.18 -16.32 -3.36
N GLY A 111 0.37 -15.29 -3.96
CA GLY A 111 0.87 -15.32 -5.32
C GLY A 111 2.40 -15.27 -5.38
N THR A 112 2.95 -15.71 -6.48
CA THR A 112 4.36 -15.56 -6.87
C THR A 112 4.80 -14.09 -6.95
N MET A 113 3.91 -13.18 -6.65
CA MET A 113 4.02 -11.74 -6.85
C MET A 113 5.11 -11.04 -6.03
N ARG A 114 5.61 -11.68 -4.94
CA ARG A 114 6.58 -11.03 -4.05
C ARG A 114 8.04 -11.40 -4.28
N THR A 115 8.30 -12.48 -4.96
CA THR A 115 9.66 -13.00 -5.14
C THR A 115 10.16 -12.92 -6.57
N ASP A 116 9.26 -12.64 -7.50
CA ASP A 116 9.60 -12.58 -8.91
C ASP A 116 9.42 -11.16 -9.45
N TRP A 117 10.52 -10.51 -9.74
CA TRP A 117 10.57 -9.20 -10.39
C TRP A 117 9.86 -9.15 -11.74
N MET A 118 9.59 -10.30 -12.32
CA MET A 118 9.05 -10.45 -13.66
C MET A 118 7.59 -10.90 -13.69
N SER A 119 7.00 -11.24 -12.55
CA SER A 119 5.61 -11.72 -12.50
C SER A 119 4.55 -10.63 -12.67
N GLY A 120 4.93 -9.49 -13.23
CA GLY A 120 4.00 -8.50 -13.78
C GLY A 120 3.06 -7.86 -12.76
N GLY A 121 3.52 -7.70 -11.53
CA GLY A 121 2.75 -7.02 -10.51
C GLY A 121 2.59 -5.55 -10.89
N ASN A 122 1.37 -5.12 -11.15
CA ASN A 122 1.02 -3.71 -11.28
C ASN A 122 0.98 -3.08 -9.89
N TYR A 123 2.16 -2.91 -9.27
CA TYR A 123 2.28 -2.28 -7.97
C TYR A 123 2.91 -0.90 -8.13
N PRO A 124 2.09 0.17 -8.19
CA PRO A 124 2.62 1.52 -8.13
C PRO A 124 3.51 1.68 -6.90
N THR A 125 4.74 2.09 -7.15
CA THR A 125 5.72 2.36 -6.09
C THR A 125 5.99 3.85 -6.06
N PHE A 126 5.75 4.46 -4.90
CA PHE A 126 5.94 5.88 -4.69
C PHE A 126 7.18 6.12 -3.84
N VAL A 127 7.95 7.12 -4.23
CA VAL A 127 9.10 7.58 -3.47
C VAL A 127 8.97 9.07 -3.19
N ARG A 128 9.24 9.46 -1.96
CA ARG A 128 9.32 10.87 -1.60
C ARG A 128 10.78 11.30 -1.72
N LEU A 129 11.04 12.23 -2.61
CA LEU A 129 12.37 12.80 -2.80
C LEU A 129 12.62 13.94 -1.81
N LYS A 130 13.89 14.14 -1.45
CA LYS A 130 14.31 15.34 -0.74
C LYS A 130 14.23 16.54 -1.68
N GLU A 131 14.03 17.71 -1.12
CA GLU A 131 14.11 18.97 -1.85
C GLU A 131 15.45 19.10 -2.56
N GLY A 132 15.44 19.53 -3.82
CA GLY A 132 16.65 19.64 -4.64
C GLY A 132 17.23 18.32 -5.14
N ALA A 133 16.52 17.20 -4.99
CA ALA A 133 17.00 15.91 -5.49
C ALA A 133 17.12 15.92 -7.03
N ASP A 134 18.27 15.45 -7.52
CA ASP A 134 18.53 15.30 -8.95
C ASP A 134 17.83 14.04 -9.48
N MET A 135 16.78 14.24 -10.25
CA MET A 135 15.97 13.17 -10.84
C MET A 135 16.77 12.30 -11.81
N ASP A 136 17.65 12.90 -12.61
CA ASP A 136 18.43 12.17 -13.61
C ASP A 136 19.45 11.27 -12.91
N TYR A 137 20.12 11.77 -11.90
CA TYR A 137 21.00 10.96 -11.05
C TYR A 137 20.27 9.79 -10.40
N ILE A 138 19.08 10.05 -9.83
CA ILE A 138 18.30 9.01 -9.18
C ILE A 138 17.84 7.96 -10.19
N ASN A 139 17.36 8.36 -11.37
CA ASN A 139 16.97 7.43 -12.44
C ASN A 139 18.15 6.56 -12.88
N GLN A 140 19.33 7.14 -13.05
CA GLN A 140 20.55 6.39 -13.37
C GLN A 140 20.88 5.35 -12.28
N ARG A 141 20.78 5.73 -11.01
CA ARG A 141 21.06 4.84 -9.88
C ARG A 141 20.05 3.70 -9.79
N ILE A 142 18.76 3.98 -9.98
CA ILE A 142 17.69 2.96 -10.02
C ILE A 142 17.98 1.96 -11.14
N ASN A 143 18.28 2.44 -12.35
CA ASN A 143 18.55 1.56 -13.49
C ASN A 143 19.83 0.73 -13.31
N SER A 144 20.85 1.29 -12.66
CA SER A 144 22.06 0.53 -12.31
C SER A 144 21.76 -0.62 -11.35
N ILE A 145 20.95 -0.37 -10.31
CA ILE A 145 20.57 -1.41 -9.33
C ILE A 145 19.72 -2.49 -10.00
N VAL A 146 18.73 -2.08 -10.80
CA VAL A 146 17.84 -3.00 -11.52
C VAL A 146 18.63 -3.82 -12.53
N GLY A 147 19.56 -3.21 -13.30
CA GLY A 147 20.44 -3.89 -14.24
C GLY A 147 21.24 -5.00 -13.57
N ASN A 148 21.93 -4.68 -12.48
CA ASN A 148 22.73 -5.67 -11.74
C ASN A 148 21.90 -6.83 -11.19
N TYR A 149 20.64 -6.56 -10.81
CA TYR A 149 19.73 -7.60 -10.32
C TYR A 149 19.20 -8.47 -11.47
N LEU A 150 18.82 -7.86 -12.58
CA LEU A 150 18.28 -8.55 -13.75
C LEU A 150 19.33 -9.41 -14.45
N ASP A 151 20.58 -8.95 -14.55
CA ASP A 151 21.68 -9.69 -15.15
C ASP A 151 21.92 -11.04 -14.45
N SER A 152 21.57 -11.14 -13.18
CA SER A 152 21.64 -12.39 -12.42
C SER A 152 20.43 -13.30 -12.62
N SER A 153 19.33 -12.81 -13.20
CA SER A 153 18.08 -13.56 -13.34
C SER A 153 18.10 -14.50 -14.55
N ASP A 154 17.52 -15.71 -14.38
CA ASP A 154 17.39 -16.68 -15.48
C ASP A 154 16.50 -16.18 -16.61
N PHE A 155 15.59 -15.26 -16.32
CA PHE A 155 14.70 -14.67 -17.31
C PHE A 155 15.45 -13.76 -18.28
N TYR A 156 16.40 -12.98 -17.79
CA TYR A 156 17.27 -12.12 -18.62
C TYR A 156 18.24 -12.96 -19.45
N LYS A 157 18.80 -14.00 -18.83
CA LYS A 157 19.69 -14.98 -19.50
C LYS A 157 18.97 -15.73 -20.62
N SER A 158 17.66 -15.88 -20.54
CA SER A 158 16.87 -16.54 -21.61
C SER A 158 16.72 -15.69 -22.88
N GLY A 159 17.15 -14.43 -22.87
CA GLY A 159 17.07 -13.52 -24.01
C GLY A 159 15.64 -13.03 -24.34
N ARG A 160 14.65 -13.34 -23.51
CA ARG A 160 13.24 -12.94 -23.71
C ARG A 160 13.00 -11.46 -23.45
N VAL A 161 13.84 -10.85 -22.62
CA VAL A 161 13.83 -9.40 -22.35
C VAL A 161 15.22 -8.85 -22.62
N LYS A 162 15.30 -7.83 -23.49
CA LYS A 162 16.58 -7.23 -23.86
C LYS A 162 17.01 -6.09 -22.94
N LYS A 163 16.06 -5.36 -22.38
CA LYS A 163 16.31 -4.21 -21.50
C LYS A 163 15.05 -3.85 -20.71
N ILE A 164 15.23 -3.53 -19.44
CA ILE A 164 14.20 -2.90 -18.60
C ILE A 164 14.77 -1.56 -18.15
N GLU A 165 14.04 -0.48 -18.40
CA GLU A 165 14.35 0.85 -17.91
C GLU A 165 13.23 1.30 -16.99
N LEU A 166 13.60 1.78 -15.80
CA LEU A 166 12.71 2.41 -14.87
C LEU A 166 12.96 3.90 -14.83
N SER A 167 11.91 4.68 -14.78
CA SER A 167 11.99 6.13 -14.59
C SER A 167 11.03 6.59 -13.53
N LEU A 168 11.46 7.55 -12.72
CA LEU A 168 10.58 8.28 -11.83
C LEU A 168 9.76 9.26 -12.65
N THR A 169 8.47 9.25 -12.43
CA THR A 169 7.54 10.22 -13.00
C THR A 169 6.98 11.06 -11.85
N PRO A 170 6.96 12.40 -11.97
CA PRO A 170 6.35 13.24 -10.96
C PRO A 170 4.90 12.82 -10.72
N PHE A 171 4.57 12.52 -9.47
CA PHE A 171 3.18 12.30 -9.07
C PHE A 171 2.56 13.68 -8.84
N LYS A 172 1.75 14.11 -9.79
CA LYS A 172 0.93 15.32 -9.63
C LYS A 172 -0.35 14.89 -8.93
N GLY A 173 -0.47 15.24 -7.65
CA GLY A 173 -1.79 15.31 -7.04
C GLY A 173 -2.56 16.42 -7.74
N ASP A 174 -3.70 16.07 -8.31
CA ASP A 174 -4.62 17.07 -8.87
C ASP A 174 -5.23 17.91 -7.75
#